data_cc4ff3773de667a9c639b6ba61ebf8fa
#
_entry.id   cc4ff3773de667a9c639b6ba61ebf8fa
#
_cell.length_a   1.000
_cell.length_b   1.000
_cell.length_c   1.000
_cell.angle_alpha   90.00
_cell.angle_beta   90.00
_cell.angle_gamma   90.00
#
_symmetry.space_group_name_H-M   'P 1'
#
loop_
_entity.id
_entity.type
_entity.pdbx_description
1 polymer ?
#
loop_
_entity_poly.entity_id
_entity_poly.type
_entity_poly.pdbx_seq_one_letter_code
_entity_poly.pdbx_strand_id
1 'polypeptide(L)'
;MLAGTVFTLASGCTDMTIEGLARDTPTFDFREYFQGHTRASGWFSDRFGKPRRHFCGDFFGTEKNGKLELDETLFYSDDVTESRLWLVDLQSEGKFSATSDSLIGDATGTFSGNALAMIYTMRVKIAEDKEWVLGMKDFMLLQPDHSLHNITQVYKWGIRIGTVSTQYTRHDGSQMCREVITRQSGGFSRALDTEKAA
;
A
#
# COMPACT_ATOMS: atom_id res chain seq x y z
N MET A 1 -5.61 57.76 -0.16
CA MET A 1 -4.68 56.67 -0.46
C MET A 1 -5.18 55.47 0.34
N LEU A 2 -5.84 54.50 -0.34
CA LEU A 2 -6.24 53.22 0.27
C LEU A 2 -5.15 52.21 0.04
N ALA A 3 -4.50 51.74 1.11
CA ALA A 3 -3.55 50.65 1.07
C ALA A 3 -4.32 49.31 1.03
N GLY A 4 -4.33 48.66 -0.11
CA GLY A 4 -4.89 47.31 -0.26
C GLY A 4 -3.95 46.26 0.32
N THR A 5 -4.36 45.58 1.40
CA THR A 5 -3.63 44.44 1.97
C THR A 5 -3.91 43.20 1.11
N VAL A 6 -2.91 42.75 0.38
CA VAL A 6 -2.99 41.47 -0.35
C VAL A 6 -2.79 40.31 0.65
N PHE A 7 -3.86 39.59 0.94
CA PHE A 7 -3.81 38.35 1.70
C PHE A 7 -3.35 37.23 0.75
N THR A 8 -2.08 36.83 0.81
CA THR A 8 -1.59 35.61 0.18
C THR A 8 -2.06 34.40 0.99
N LEU A 9 -3.08 33.69 0.50
CA LEU A 9 -3.47 32.38 1.00
C LEU A 9 -2.36 31.38 0.58
N ALA A 10 -1.41 31.13 1.46
CA ALA A 10 -0.50 30.01 1.33
C ALA A 10 -1.30 28.72 1.58
N SER A 11 -1.77 28.07 0.51
CA SER A 11 -2.30 26.69 0.56
C SER A 11 -1.16 25.76 0.88
N GLY A 12 -0.82 25.61 2.17
CA GLY A 12 0.13 24.62 2.64
C GLY A 12 -0.48 23.22 2.50
N CYS A 13 -0.18 22.51 1.42
CA CYS A 13 -0.27 21.04 1.45
C CYS A 13 0.82 20.57 2.40
N THR A 14 0.51 20.39 3.68
CA THR A 14 1.40 19.71 4.62
C THR A 14 1.51 18.26 4.17
N ASP A 15 2.72 17.83 3.77
CA ASP A 15 3.01 16.42 3.53
C ASP A 15 2.75 15.63 4.82
N MET A 16 2.16 14.45 4.69
CA MET A 16 1.98 13.53 5.81
C MET A 16 3.36 13.11 6.33
N THR A 17 3.57 13.22 7.65
CA THR A 17 4.81 12.79 8.30
C THR A 17 4.52 11.74 9.36
N ILE A 18 5.50 10.89 9.65
CA ILE A 18 5.36 9.82 10.64
C ILE A 18 5.14 10.40 12.05
N GLU A 19 5.80 11.50 12.38
CA GLU A 19 5.72 12.16 13.70
C GLU A 19 4.31 12.67 14.00
N GLY A 20 3.59 13.10 12.97
CA GLY A 20 2.20 13.54 13.10
C GLY A 20 1.20 12.40 13.29
N LEU A 21 1.56 11.18 12.90
CA LEU A 21 0.68 10.00 12.92
C LEU A 21 0.99 9.05 14.06
N ALA A 22 2.26 8.93 14.45
CA ALA A 22 2.71 7.95 15.42
C ALA A 22 2.05 8.13 16.80
N ARG A 23 1.78 7.00 17.45
CA ARG A 23 1.38 6.86 18.87
C ARG A 23 2.31 5.84 19.50
N ASP A 24 2.49 5.92 20.81
CA ASP A 24 3.37 5.00 21.54
C ASP A 24 2.83 3.56 21.57
N THR A 25 1.51 3.43 21.47
CA THR A 25 0.82 2.11 21.54
C THR A 25 -0.32 2.02 20.51
N PRO A 26 -0.55 0.80 19.97
CA PRO A 26 0.28 -0.41 20.10
C PRO A 26 1.65 -0.21 19.42
N THR A 27 2.70 -0.86 19.89
CA THR A 27 4.01 -0.81 19.21
C THR A 27 3.97 -1.67 17.95
N PHE A 28 4.41 -1.12 16.83
CA PHE A 28 4.44 -1.84 15.56
C PHE A 28 5.79 -2.57 15.38
N ASP A 29 5.77 -3.89 15.60
CA ASP A 29 6.86 -4.77 15.19
C ASP A 29 6.56 -5.31 13.79
N PHE A 30 7.30 -4.83 12.79
CA PHE A 30 7.13 -5.21 11.39
C PHE A 30 7.38 -6.71 11.16
N ARG A 31 8.42 -7.26 11.79
CA ARG A 31 8.78 -8.68 11.66
C ARG A 31 7.67 -9.56 12.23
N GLU A 32 7.24 -9.29 13.46
CA GLU A 32 6.17 -10.04 14.10
C GLU A 32 4.86 -9.94 13.30
N TYR A 33 4.54 -8.74 12.80
CA TYR A 33 3.29 -8.52 12.07
C TYR A 33 3.22 -9.29 10.76
N PHE A 34 4.30 -9.26 9.96
CA PHE A 34 4.33 -9.88 8.64
C PHE A 34 4.86 -11.32 8.65
N GLN A 35 5.27 -11.88 9.79
CA GLN A 35 5.60 -13.30 9.90
C GLN A 35 4.38 -14.17 9.66
N GLY A 36 4.47 -15.15 8.74
CA GLY A 36 3.36 -16.00 8.31
C GLY A 36 2.49 -15.34 7.26
N HIS A 37 1.18 -15.59 7.28
CA HIS A 37 0.25 -15.10 6.26
C HIS A 37 -0.44 -13.81 6.71
N THR A 38 -0.30 -12.77 5.90
CA THR A 38 -1.03 -11.49 6.02
C THR A 38 -1.80 -11.25 4.74
N ARG A 39 -3.06 -10.85 4.85
CA ARG A 39 -3.88 -10.45 3.72
C ARG A 39 -4.00 -8.94 3.66
N ALA A 40 -3.91 -8.39 2.45
CA ALA A 40 -4.21 -7.01 2.15
C ALA A 40 -5.45 -6.89 1.28
N SER A 41 -6.22 -5.85 1.48
CA SER A 41 -7.27 -5.42 0.55
C SER A 41 -7.25 -3.91 0.44
N GLY A 42 -7.49 -3.41 -0.76
CA GLY A 42 -7.40 -1.97 -0.98
C GLY A 42 -7.82 -1.55 -2.38
N TRP A 43 -7.61 -0.26 -2.62
CA TRP A 43 -7.88 0.33 -3.94
C TRP A 43 -6.97 1.52 -4.21
N PHE A 44 -6.71 1.74 -5.49
CA PHE A 44 -6.10 2.98 -5.98
C PHE A 44 -7.19 4.00 -6.30
N SER A 45 -7.07 5.21 -5.79
CA SER A 45 -7.85 6.39 -6.18
C SER A 45 -6.97 7.37 -6.93
N ASP A 46 -7.49 7.97 -7.99
CA ASP A 46 -6.79 9.04 -8.69
C ASP A 46 -6.68 10.32 -7.84
N ARG A 47 -5.97 11.33 -8.35
CA ARG A 47 -5.75 12.61 -7.64
C ARG A 47 -7.03 13.38 -7.29
N PHE A 48 -8.18 13.01 -7.88
CA PHE A 48 -9.48 13.59 -7.60
C PHE A 48 -10.30 12.74 -6.60
N GLY A 49 -9.69 11.68 -6.03
CA GLY A 49 -10.33 10.78 -5.08
C GLY A 49 -11.23 9.70 -5.70
N LYS A 50 -11.29 9.61 -7.04
CA LYS A 50 -12.12 8.61 -7.71
C LYS A 50 -11.44 7.23 -7.66
N PRO A 51 -12.08 6.18 -7.09
CA PRO A 51 -11.56 4.82 -7.13
C PRO A 51 -11.41 4.33 -8.58
N ARG A 52 -10.30 3.67 -8.89
CA ARG A 52 -9.94 3.24 -10.25
C ARG A 52 -9.65 1.75 -10.34
N ARG A 53 -9.01 1.17 -9.33
CA ARG A 53 -8.53 -0.20 -9.37
C ARG A 53 -8.54 -0.77 -7.96
N HIS A 54 -9.23 -1.88 -7.74
CA HIS A 54 -9.25 -2.62 -6.48
C HIS A 54 -8.25 -3.77 -6.55
N PHE A 55 -7.81 -4.23 -5.39
CA PHE A 55 -6.97 -5.40 -5.28
C PHE A 55 -7.19 -6.14 -3.95
N CYS A 56 -6.81 -7.40 -3.97
CA CYS A 56 -6.57 -8.22 -2.81
C CYS A 56 -5.16 -8.82 -2.93
N GLY A 57 -4.42 -8.88 -1.83
CA GLY A 57 -3.05 -9.37 -1.80
C GLY A 57 -2.81 -10.38 -0.70
N ASP A 58 -2.10 -11.44 -1.02
CA ASP A 58 -1.57 -12.40 -0.07
C ASP A 58 -0.07 -12.14 0.14
N PHE A 59 0.36 -12.09 1.39
CA PHE A 59 1.72 -11.84 1.82
C PHE A 59 2.17 -12.96 2.73
N PHE A 60 3.28 -13.60 2.40
CA PHE A 60 3.88 -14.66 3.21
C PHE A 60 5.27 -14.23 3.68
N GLY A 61 5.39 -13.96 4.98
CA GLY A 61 6.63 -13.56 5.61
C GLY A 61 7.37 -14.73 6.22
N THR A 62 8.67 -14.83 5.92
CA THR A 62 9.56 -15.84 6.49
C THR A 62 10.87 -15.20 6.89
N GLU A 63 11.31 -15.42 8.12
CA GLU A 63 12.61 -14.95 8.55
C GLU A 63 13.72 -15.89 8.03
N LYS A 64 14.72 -15.29 7.38
CA LYS A 64 15.85 -16.02 6.83
C LYS A 64 17.13 -15.18 6.89
N ASN A 65 18.17 -15.73 7.50
CA ASN A 65 19.48 -15.06 7.62
C ASN A 65 19.38 -13.66 8.26
N GLY A 66 18.49 -13.47 9.25
CA GLY A 66 18.30 -12.19 9.94
C GLY A 66 17.49 -11.13 9.17
N LYS A 67 17.00 -11.46 7.98
CA LYS A 67 16.11 -10.61 7.17
C LYS A 67 14.71 -11.21 7.11
N LEU A 68 13.72 -10.39 6.86
CA LEU A 68 12.38 -10.85 6.54
C LEU A 68 12.23 -10.93 5.01
N GLU A 69 12.06 -12.15 4.51
CA GLU A 69 11.60 -12.40 3.14
C GLU A 69 10.08 -12.31 3.13
N LEU A 70 9.52 -11.41 2.33
CA LEU A 70 8.08 -11.21 2.22
C LEU A 70 7.65 -11.46 0.77
N ASP A 71 7.03 -12.60 0.53
CA ASP A 71 6.47 -12.98 -0.76
C ASP A 71 5.08 -12.35 -0.90
N GLU A 72 4.94 -11.45 -1.86
CA GLU A 72 3.73 -10.69 -2.13
C GLU A 72 3.11 -11.14 -3.43
N THR A 73 1.81 -11.45 -3.43
CA THR A 73 1.02 -11.65 -4.65
C THR A 73 -0.24 -10.81 -4.60
N LEU A 74 -0.38 -9.87 -5.54
CA LEU A 74 -1.53 -8.99 -5.70
C LEU A 74 -2.41 -9.46 -6.86
N PHE A 75 -3.71 -9.56 -6.61
CA PHE A 75 -4.76 -9.85 -7.58
C PHE A 75 -5.60 -8.59 -7.77
N TYR A 76 -5.63 -8.06 -8.97
CA TYR A 76 -6.35 -6.83 -9.27
C TYR A 76 -7.73 -7.11 -9.91
N SER A 77 -8.62 -6.12 -9.80
CA SER A 77 -9.99 -6.19 -10.35
C SER A 77 -10.07 -6.20 -11.88
N ASP A 78 -8.96 -5.97 -12.57
CA ASP A 78 -8.81 -6.01 -14.03
C ASP A 78 -8.08 -7.28 -14.50
N ASP A 79 -8.11 -8.35 -13.68
CA ASP A 79 -7.51 -9.66 -13.91
C ASP A 79 -5.97 -9.69 -14.01
N VAL A 80 -5.31 -8.55 -13.79
CA VAL A 80 -3.85 -8.49 -13.68
C VAL A 80 -3.41 -9.10 -12.35
N THR A 81 -2.32 -9.87 -12.38
CA THR A 81 -1.66 -10.42 -11.19
C THR A 81 -0.22 -9.97 -11.18
N GLU A 82 0.26 -9.51 -10.03
CA GLU A 82 1.67 -9.18 -9.77
C GLU A 82 2.18 -10.00 -8.59
N SER A 83 3.37 -10.57 -8.74
CA SER A 83 4.09 -11.21 -7.63
C SER A 83 5.48 -10.62 -7.52
N ARG A 84 5.96 -10.45 -6.28
CA ARG A 84 7.31 -9.95 -6.00
C ARG A 84 7.80 -10.44 -4.65
N LEU A 85 9.10 -10.56 -4.52
CA LEU A 85 9.76 -10.87 -3.26
C LEU A 85 10.41 -9.61 -2.71
N TRP A 86 10.08 -9.25 -1.46
CA TRP A 86 10.75 -8.23 -0.71
C TRP A 86 11.75 -8.85 0.25
N LEU A 87 12.95 -8.33 0.29
CA LEU A 87 13.97 -8.66 1.28
C LEU A 87 14.12 -7.46 2.21
N VAL A 88 13.54 -7.56 3.41
CA VAL A 88 13.50 -6.45 4.38
C VAL A 88 14.59 -6.64 5.41
N ASP A 89 15.46 -5.64 5.53
CA ASP A 89 16.57 -5.55 6.47
C ASP A 89 16.24 -4.53 7.56
N LEU A 90 15.87 -5.03 8.76
CA LEU A 90 15.52 -4.19 9.91
C LEU A 90 16.82 -3.77 10.60
N GLN A 91 17.09 -2.47 10.58
CA GLN A 91 18.31 -1.86 11.12
C GLN A 91 18.08 -1.33 12.55
N SER A 92 19.16 -0.90 13.20
CA SER A 92 19.07 -0.20 14.47
C SER A 92 18.39 1.17 14.34
N GLU A 93 18.00 1.75 15.47
CA GLU A 93 17.41 3.10 15.56
C GLU A 93 16.09 3.29 14.79
N GLY A 94 15.29 2.23 14.66
CA GLY A 94 13.98 2.31 14.01
C GLY A 94 14.05 2.56 12.51
N LYS A 95 15.15 2.19 11.85
CA LYS A 95 15.32 2.29 10.40
C LYS A 95 15.23 0.93 9.75
N PHE A 96 14.91 0.89 8.47
CA PHE A 96 15.00 -0.30 7.65
C PHE A 96 15.28 0.04 6.18
N SER A 97 15.76 -0.96 5.46
CA SER A 97 15.82 -0.94 4.00
C SER A 97 15.17 -2.20 3.44
N ALA A 98 14.69 -2.12 2.21
CA ALA A 98 14.15 -3.29 1.52
C ALA A 98 14.55 -3.28 0.05
N THR A 99 14.76 -4.48 -0.50
CA THR A 99 15.04 -4.69 -1.92
C THR A 99 13.97 -5.60 -2.53
N SER A 100 13.73 -5.45 -3.82
CA SER A 100 12.87 -6.30 -4.64
C SER A 100 13.26 -6.11 -6.12
N ASP A 101 12.98 -7.09 -6.95
CA ASP A 101 13.22 -7.03 -8.41
C ASP A 101 12.38 -5.97 -9.13
N SER A 102 11.24 -5.59 -8.56
CA SER A 102 10.38 -4.52 -9.09
C SER A 102 10.83 -3.12 -8.68
N LEU A 103 11.76 -2.97 -7.73
CA LEU A 103 12.26 -1.67 -7.29
C LEU A 103 13.28 -1.07 -8.27
N ILE A 104 13.34 0.26 -8.25
CA ILE A 104 14.43 1.07 -8.83
C ILE A 104 15.25 1.62 -7.66
N GLY A 105 16.36 0.97 -7.35
CA GLY A 105 17.10 1.21 -6.11
C GLY A 105 16.43 0.56 -4.89
N ASP A 106 16.89 0.91 -3.70
CA ASP A 106 16.36 0.36 -2.46
C ASP A 106 15.19 1.18 -1.93
N ALA A 107 14.24 0.51 -1.28
CA ALA A 107 13.27 1.17 -0.41
C ALA A 107 13.93 1.48 0.94
N THR A 108 13.62 2.63 1.50
CA THR A 108 14.09 3.04 2.83
C THR A 108 12.93 3.53 3.69
N GLY A 109 13.01 3.27 4.99
CA GLY A 109 11.94 3.70 5.88
C GLY A 109 12.36 3.80 7.33
N THR A 110 11.41 4.28 8.14
CA THR A 110 11.56 4.49 9.57
C THR A 110 10.31 4.02 10.32
N PHE A 111 10.52 3.59 11.57
CA PHE A 111 9.45 3.24 12.52
C PHE A 111 9.39 4.29 13.64
N SER A 112 8.17 4.54 14.12
CA SER A 112 7.94 5.34 15.34
C SER A 112 6.64 4.88 16.00
N GLY A 113 6.75 4.29 17.20
CA GLY A 113 5.61 3.77 17.95
C GLY A 113 4.79 2.76 17.13
N ASN A 114 3.54 3.08 16.82
CA ASN A 114 2.64 2.25 16.01
C ASN A 114 2.70 2.54 14.51
N ALA A 115 3.63 3.40 14.05
CA ALA A 115 3.67 3.88 12.68
C ALA A 115 4.96 3.50 11.94
N LEU A 116 4.86 3.39 10.63
CA LEU A 116 5.97 3.21 9.69
C LEU A 116 5.80 4.19 8.53
N ALA A 117 6.90 4.81 8.10
CA ALA A 117 6.97 5.52 6.83
C ALA A 117 8.03 4.88 5.93
N MET A 118 7.74 4.74 4.62
CA MET A 118 8.66 4.17 3.64
C MET A 118 8.59 4.94 2.33
N ILE A 119 9.74 5.10 1.68
CA ILE A 119 9.87 5.76 0.38
C ILE A 119 10.59 4.82 -0.59
N TYR A 120 10.04 4.68 -1.80
CA TYR A 120 10.64 3.85 -2.83
C TYR A 120 10.15 4.26 -4.23
N THR A 121 10.83 3.74 -5.24
CA THR A 121 10.42 3.83 -6.65
C THR A 121 10.32 2.41 -7.20
N MET A 122 9.22 2.09 -7.89
CA MET A 122 9.01 0.75 -8.41
C MET A 122 8.33 0.73 -9.78
N ARG A 123 8.47 -0.42 -10.48
CA ARG A 123 7.67 -0.77 -11.65
C ARG A 123 6.36 -1.38 -11.20
N VAL A 124 5.26 -0.88 -11.74
CA VAL A 124 3.90 -1.35 -11.44
C VAL A 124 3.20 -1.69 -12.75
N LYS A 125 2.63 -2.87 -12.85
CA LYS A 125 1.77 -3.26 -13.96
C LYS A 125 0.46 -2.48 -13.90
N ILE A 126 0.22 -1.66 -14.91
CA ILE A 126 -1.03 -0.91 -15.06
C ILE A 126 -1.99 -1.55 -16.09
N ALA A 127 -1.48 -2.53 -16.83
CA ALA A 127 -2.18 -3.46 -17.72
C ALA A 127 -1.27 -4.68 -17.93
N GLU A 128 -1.76 -5.73 -18.55
CA GLU A 128 -1.01 -6.99 -18.72
C GLU A 128 0.37 -6.81 -19.36
N ASP A 129 0.45 -5.93 -20.37
CA ASP A 129 1.66 -5.65 -21.17
C ASP A 129 2.25 -4.25 -20.92
N LYS A 130 1.80 -3.55 -19.88
CA LYS A 130 2.19 -2.16 -19.63
C LYS A 130 2.56 -1.88 -18.18
N GLU A 131 3.79 -1.40 -18.00
CA GLU A 131 4.32 -0.97 -16.71
C GLU A 131 4.59 0.52 -16.65
N TRP A 132 4.45 1.07 -15.45
CA TRP A 132 4.89 2.42 -15.13
C TRP A 132 5.91 2.39 -14.01
N VAL A 133 6.90 3.27 -14.10
CA VAL A 133 7.79 3.61 -12.99
C VAL A 133 7.11 4.68 -12.16
N LEU A 134 6.85 4.36 -10.89
CA LEU A 134 6.12 5.20 -9.95
C LEU A 134 6.92 5.40 -8.67
N GLY A 135 6.95 6.64 -8.17
CA GLY A 135 7.42 6.93 -6.82
C GLY A 135 6.31 6.68 -5.81
N MET A 136 6.66 6.10 -4.68
CA MET A 136 5.75 5.71 -3.60
C MET A 136 6.20 6.31 -2.27
N LYS A 137 5.25 6.82 -1.50
CA LYS A 137 5.45 7.18 -0.09
C LYS A 137 4.37 6.48 0.72
N ASP A 138 4.76 5.50 1.50
CA ASP A 138 3.88 4.71 2.36
C ASP A 138 3.86 5.26 3.78
N PHE A 139 2.67 5.27 4.36
CA PHE A 139 2.42 5.57 5.75
C PHE A 139 1.54 4.49 6.34
N MET A 140 2.14 3.59 7.12
CA MET A 140 1.43 2.49 7.77
C MET A 140 1.16 2.84 9.22
N LEU A 141 -0.02 2.46 9.72
CA LEU A 141 -0.46 2.73 11.08
C LEU A 141 -1.14 1.49 11.66
N LEU A 142 -0.51 0.89 12.66
CA LEU A 142 -1.09 -0.23 13.40
C LEU A 142 -2.20 0.28 14.30
N GLN A 143 -3.39 -0.32 14.19
CA GLN A 143 -4.57 0.03 14.96
C GLN A 143 -4.66 -0.79 16.26
N PRO A 144 -5.45 -0.34 17.26
CA PRO A 144 -5.65 -1.09 18.50
C PRO A 144 -6.27 -2.49 18.32
N ASP A 145 -7.00 -2.73 17.22
CA ASP A 145 -7.56 -4.03 16.85
C ASP A 145 -6.58 -4.92 16.06
N HIS A 146 -5.29 -4.51 16.00
CA HIS A 146 -4.22 -5.15 15.25
C HIS A 146 -4.41 -5.18 13.72
N SER A 147 -5.37 -4.44 13.17
CA SER A 147 -5.35 -4.15 11.73
C SER A 147 -4.26 -3.13 11.41
N LEU A 148 -3.62 -3.26 10.23
CA LEU A 148 -2.62 -2.30 9.78
C LEU A 148 -3.18 -1.54 8.57
N HIS A 149 -3.32 -0.23 8.72
CA HIS A 149 -3.75 0.63 7.63
C HIS A 149 -2.54 1.27 6.95
N ASN A 150 -2.54 1.26 5.63
CA ASN A 150 -1.52 1.91 4.81
C ASN A 150 -2.16 2.90 3.84
N ILE A 151 -1.58 4.09 3.78
CA ILE A 151 -1.86 5.09 2.77
C ILE A 151 -0.58 5.29 1.94
N THR A 152 -0.62 4.91 0.67
CA THR A 152 0.47 5.12 -0.28
C THR A 152 0.17 6.32 -1.16
N GLN A 153 0.98 7.37 -1.07
CA GLN A 153 0.94 8.47 -2.03
C GLN A 153 1.72 8.05 -3.28
N VAL A 154 1.07 8.10 -4.45
CA VAL A 154 1.62 7.63 -5.72
C VAL A 154 2.01 8.80 -6.60
N TYR A 155 3.25 8.80 -7.06
CA TYR A 155 3.84 9.87 -7.86
C TYR A 155 4.30 9.36 -9.22
N LYS A 156 4.08 10.17 -10.27
CA LYS A 156 4.68 9.99 -11.58
C LYS A 156 5.31 11.31 -12.01
N TRP A 157 6.60 11.26 -12.38
CA TRP A 157 7.38 12.45 -12.72
C TRP A 157 7.32 13.57 -11.66
N GLY A 158 7.33 13.18 -10.37
CA GLY A 158 7.25 14.11 -9.24
C GLY A 158 5.85 14.67 -8.93
N ILE A 159 4.84 14.37 -9.76
CA ILE A 159 3.44 14.81 -9.54
C ILE A 159 2.66 13.69 -8.86
N ARG A 160 1.95 14.01 -7.77
CA ARG A 160 1.04 13.05 -7.13
C ARG A 160 -0.14 12.77 -8.06
N ILE A 161 -0.25 11.51 -8.52
CA ILE A 161 -1.29 11.06 -9.44
C ILE A 161 -2.44 10.34 -8.73
N GLY A 162 -2.25 9.95 -7.47
CA GLY A 162 -3.28 9.28 -6.70
C GLY A 162 -2.80 8.77 -5.35
N THR A 163 -3.63 7.94 -4.75
CA THR A 163 -3.41 7.34 -3.44
C THR A 163 -3.88 5.88 -3.47
N VAL A 164 -3.11 4.97 -2.89
CA VAL A 164 -3.56 3.62 -2.56
C VAL A 164 -3.94 3.59 -1.09
N SER A 165 -5.14 3.11 -0.81
CA SER A 165 -5.61 2.83 0.56
C SER A 165 -5.62 1.33 0.74
N THR A 166 -4.90 0.82 1.73
CA THR A 166 -4.76 -0.62 2.00
C THR A 166 -5.04 -0.91 3.46
N GLN A 167 -5.76 -1.97 3.72
CA GLN A 167 -5.87 -2.58 5.03
C GLN A 167 -5.23 -3.96 5.00
N TYR A 168 -4.33 -4.22 5.95
CA TYR A 168 -3.73 -5.52 6.19
C TYR A 168 -4.35 -6.16 7.43
N THR A 169 -4.51 -7.47 7.39
CA THR A 169 -4.94 -8.29 8.53
C THR A 169 -4.15 -9.58 8.56
N ARG A 170 -3.79 -10.06 9.73
CA ARG A 170 -3.20 -11.39 9.87
C ARG A 170 -4.24 -12.44 9.49
N HIS A 171 -3.82 -13.48 8.79
CA HIS A 171 -4.72 -14.48 8.22
C HIS A 171 -4.23 -15.92 8.52
N ASP A 172 -5.16 -16.83 8.66
CA ASP A 172 -4.86 -18.25 8.93
C ASP A 172 -4.61 -19.10 7.68
N GLY A 173 -4.70 -18.48 6.48
CA GLY A 173 -4.53 -19.17 5.19
C GLY A 173 -5.76 -19.94 4.71
N SER A 174 -6.88 -19.89 5.43
CA SER A 174 -8.10 -20.64 5.09
C SER A 174 -8.75 -20.21 3.77
N GLN A 175 -8.46 -19.01 3.29
CA GLN A 175 -8.97 -18.48 2.02
C GLN A 175 -7.97 -17.52 1.40
N MET A 176 -7.58 -17.78 0.15
CA MET A 176 -6.65 -16.95 -0.60
C MET A 176 -7.37 -15.83 -1.37
N CYS A 177 -6.66 -14.73 -1.62
CA CYS A 177 -7.19 -13.58 -2.35
C CYS A 177 -7.70 -13.92 -3.75
N ARG A 178 -7.08 -14.86 -4.44
CA ARG A 178 -7.55 -15.34 -5.74
C ARG A 178 -9.00 -15.78 -5.72
N GLU A 179 -9.40 -16.52 -4.66
CA GLU A 179 -10.78 -17.01 -4.52
C GLU A 179 -11.77 -15.89 -4.20
N VAL A 180 -11.34 -14.88 -3.43
CA VAL A 180 -12.14 -13.71 -3.08
C VAL A 180 -12.50 -12.90 -4.32
N ILE A 181 -11.50 -12.56 -5.15
CA ILE A 181 -11.69 -11.77 -6.37
C ILE A 181 -12.53 -12.54 -7.40
N THR A 182 -12.29 -13.83 -7.60
CA THR A 182 -13.09 -14.65 -8.54
C THR A 182 -14.57 -14.69 -8.17
N ARG A 183 -14.89 -14.76 -6.85
CA ARG A 183 -16.29 -14.71 -6.38
C ARG A 183 -16.95 -13.35 -6.64
N GLN A 184 -16.21 -12.27 -6.47
CA GLN A 184 -16.71 -10.91 -6.71
C GLN A 184 -16.97 -10.66 -8.20
N SER A 185 -16.07 -11.10 -9.08
CA SER A 185 -16.23 -11.00 -10.55
C SER A 185 -17.44 -11.79 -11.05
N GLY A 186 -17.67 -12.99 -10.53
CA GLY A 186 -18.85 -13.82 -10.87
C GLY A 186 -20.17 -13.22 -10.38
N GLY A 187 -20.19 -12.46 -9.28
CA GLY A 187 -21.36 -11.75 -8.76
C GLY A 187 -21.74 -10.53 -9.62
N PHE A 188 -20.75 -9.81 -10.12
CA PHE A 188 -20.94 -8.62 -10.95
C PHE A 188 -21.45 -8.97 -12.37
N SER A 189 -20.97 -10.08 -12.97
CA SER A 189 -21.43 -10.58 -14.25
C SER A 189 -22.91 -10.99 -14.20
N ARG A 190 -23.36 -11.63 -13.12
CA ARG A 190 -24.79 -11.99 -12.93
C ARG A 190 -25.72 -10.79 -12.79
N ALA A 191 -25.26 -9.70 -12.16
CA ALA A 191 -26.07 -8.49 -11.99
C ALA A 191 -26.29 -7.76 -13.32
N LEU A 192 -25.30 -7.74 -14.21
CA LEU A 192 -25.40 -7.12 -15.54
C LEU A 192 -26.29 -7.92 -16.50
N ASP A 193 -26.33 -9.25 -16.37
CA ASP A 193 -27.18 -10.12 -17.22
C ASP A 193 -28.65 -10.03 -16.81
N THR A 194 -28.98 -9.73 -15.56
CA THR A 194 -30.35 -9.52 -15.09
C THR A 194 -30.90 -8.16 -15.48
N GLU A 195 -30.06 -7.14 -15.65
CA GLU A 195 -30.50 -5.80 -16.06
C GLU A 195 -30.75 -5.69 -17.59
N LYS A 196 -30.14 -6.58 -18.39
CA LYS A 196 -30.38 -6.68 -19.84
C LYS A 196 -31.59 -7.54 -20.20
N ALA A 197 -32.17 -8.26 -19.25
CA ALA A 197 -33.32 -9.16 -19.46
C ALA A 197 -34.66 -8.57 -18.97
N ALA A 198 -34.69 -7.33 -18.49
CA ALA A 198 -35.86 -6.55 -18.08
C ALA A 198 -36.05 -5.35 -19.02
#